data_b570ee370dcd21b9a2bd82404bfa9fd6
#
_entry.id   b570ee370dcd21b9a2bd82404bfa9fd6
#
_cell.length_a   1.000
_cell.length_b   1.000
_cell.length_c   1.000
_cell.angle_alpha   90.00
_cell.angle_beta   90.00
_cell.angle_gamma   90.00
#
_symmetry.space_group_name_H-M   'P 1'
#
loop_
_entity.id
_entity.type
_entity.pdbx_description
1 polymer ?
#
loop_
_entity_poly.entity_id
_entity_poly.type
_entity_poly.pdbx_seq_one_letter_code
_entity_poly.pdbx_strand_id
1 'polypeptide(L)'
;YYYGDVKVTYGDLELTAEYMEYDVNRKVVYAAGVADTSGNVKGKPKMTQAGKTYSMDNVFYNFETGKARIKNMITDEEDGQLRGDNLNMMPNKSINISGGKYTVCELDHPHYYLKMSKAVVETEPKQKTVFGPAWLVLEDVPLPLVLPFGFVPKRPVRASGILFPTFGEEEARGLF
;
A
#
# COMPACT_ATOMS: atom_id res chain seq x y z
N TYR A 1 18.78 -19.43 -8.45
CA TYR A 1 17.93 -18.73 -9.42
C TYR A 1 16.78 -19.63 -9.82
N TYR A 2 15.56 -19.11 -9.79
CA TYR A 2 14.35 -19.83 -10.14
C TYR A 2 13.55 -18.98 -11.12
N TYR A 3 12.96 -19.62 -12.14
CA TYR A 3 12.15 -19.00 -13.18
C TYR A 3 10.82 -19.72 -13.35
N GLY A 4 9.77 -18.99 -13.69
CA GLY A 4 8.45 -19.50 -14.02
C GLY A 4 7.59 -19.78 -12.79
N ASP A 5 6.65 -18.91 -12.48
CA ASP A 5 5.65 -19.04 -11.40
C ASP A 5 6.22 -19.53 -10.07
N VAL A 6 7.36 -18.97 -9.67
CA VAL A 6 8.03 -19.37 -8.44
C VAL A 6 7.22 -18.93 -7.23
N LYS A 7 6.99 -19.88 -6.31
CA LYS A 7 6.26 -19.66 -5.06
C LYS A 7 7.14 -19.98 -3.86
N VAL A 8 7.27 -19.04 -2.94
CA VAL A 8 7.95 -19.21 -1.65
C VAL A 8 6.97 -18.95 -0.53
N THR A 9 6.89 -19.89 0.42
CA THR A 9 6.04 -19.75 1.60
C THR A 9 6.92 -19.79 2.84
N TYR A 10 6.73 -18.81 3.73
CA TYR A 10 7.44 -18.71 5.01
C TYR A 10 6.48 -18.21 6.09
N GLY A 11 6.03 -19.12 6.95
CA GLY A 11 4.98 -18.81 7.92
C GLY A 11 3.67 -18.43 7.24
N ASP A 12 3.17 -17.23 7.55
CA ASP A 12 1.97 -16.63 6.96
C ASP A 12 2.25 -15.76 5.70
N LEU A 13 3.52 -15.70 5.32
CA LEU A 13 3.97 -14.97 4.13
C LEU A 13 4.04 -15.90 2.93
N GLU A 14 3.36 -15.55 1.88
CA GLU A 14 3.44 -16.19 0.57
C GLU A 14 3.94 -15.16 -0.46
N LEU A 15 5.00 -15.51 -1.18
CA LEU A 15 5.57 -14.69 -2.25
C LEU A 15 5.58 -15.47 -3.55
N THR A 16 4.97 -14.92 -4.59
CA THR A 16 4.96 -15.48 -5.93
C THR A 16 5.58 -14.50 -6.91
N ALA A 17 6.38 -14.97 -7.86
CA ALA A 17 6.96 -14.15 -8.93
C ALA A 17 7.44 -15.03 -10.10
N GLU A 18 7.63 -14.41 -11.27
CA GLU A 18 8.21 -15.08 -12.43
C GLU A 18 9.72 -15.36 -12.26
N TYR A 19 10.43 -14.49 -11.58
CA TYR A 19 11.84 -14.63 -11.29
C TYR A 19 12.12 -14.47 -9.80
N MET A 20 12.89 -15.41 -9.23
CA MET A 20 13.39 -15.33 -7.87
C MET A 20 14.84 -15.75 -7.78
N GLU A 21 15.59 -15.03 -6.96
CA GLU A 21 16.96 -15.34 -6.57
C GLU A 21 17.04 -15.44 -5.05
N TYR A 22 17.62 -16.52 -4.54
CA TYR A 22 17.84 -16.71 -3.10
C TYR A 22 19.33 -16.80 -2.80
N ASP A 23 19.82 -15.86 -1.99
CA ASP A 23 21.15 -15.88 -1.42
C ASP A 23 21.11 -16.59 -0.06
N VAL A 24 21.64 -17.81 -0.04
CA VAL A 24 21.65 -18.67 1.14
C VAL A 24 22.50 -18.07 2.27
N ASN A 25 23.62 -17.40 1.93
CA ASN A 25 24.56 -16.85 2.91
C ASN A 25 23.97 -15.62 3.61
N ARG A 26 23.28 -14.77 2.86
CA ARG A 26 22.66 -13.54 3.36
C ARG A 26 21.22 -13.73 3.79
N LYS A 27 20.62 -14.90 3.52
CA LYS A 27 19.22 -15.24 3.76
C LYS A 27 18.26 -14.20 3.14
N VAL A 28 18.62 -13.73 1.94
CA VAL A 28 17.84 -12.73 1.21
C VAL A 28 17.22 -13.37 -0.02
N VAL A 29 15.93 -13.11 -0.23
CA VAL A 29 15.26 -13.37 -1.50
C VAL A 29 15.10 -12.06 -2.27
N TYR A 30 15.41 -12.11 -3.54
CA TYR A 30 15.04 -11.10 -4.51
C TYR A 30 13.99 -11.69 -5.43
N ALA A 31 12.90 -10.95 -5.68
CA ALA A 31 11.89 -11.35 -6.64
C ALA A 31 11.53 -10.19 -7.56
N ALA A 32 11.31 -10.50 -8.83
CA ALA A 32 10.95 -9.54 -9.86
C ALA A 32 10.09 -10.19 -10.96
N GLY A 33 9.36 -9.38 -11.70
CA GLY A 33 8.77 -9.80 -12.96
C GLY A 33 9.83 -9.87 -14.08
N VAL A 34 9.51 -10.56 -15.17
CA VAL A 34 10.36 -10.69 -16.35
C VAL A 34 9.76 -9.90 -17.50
N ALA A 35 10.55 -9.00 -18.08
CA ALA A 35 10.14 -8.28 -19.28
C ALA A 35 10.12 -9.22 -20.48
N ASP A 36 9.04 -9.21 -21.25
CA ASP A 36 8.97 -9.90 -22.53
C ASP A 36 9.69 -9.09 -23.64
N THR A 37 9.77 -9.66 -24.84
CA THR A 37 10.41 -9.01 -26.00
C THR A 37 9.73 -7.70 -26.43
N SER A 38 8.49 -7.47 -25.98
CA SER A 38 7.70 -6.26 -26.23
C SER A 38 7.84 -5.21 -25.12
N GLY A 39 8.63 -5.48 -24.07
CA GLY A 39 8.84 -4.60 -22.94
C GLY A 39 7.75 -4.69 -21.84
N ASN A 40 6.75 -5.56 -21.99
CA ASN A 40 5.75 -5.79 -20.96
C ASN A 40 6.31 -6.69 -19.87
N VAL A 41 6.13 -6.30 -18.61
CA VAL A 41 6.60 -7.11 -17.48
C VAL A 41 5.52 -8.12 -17.08
N LYS A 42 5.85 -9.42 -17.23
CA LYS A 42 5.02 -10.54 -16.81
C LYS A 42 5.42 -11.04 -15.43
N GLY A 43 4.47 -11.66 -14.72
CA GLY A 43 4.72 -12.31 -13.44
C GLY A 43 5.29 -11.38 -12.37
N LYS A 44 4.77 -10.15 -12.27
CA LYS A 44 5.15 -9.23 -11.19
C LYS A 44 4.99 -9.91 -9.84
N PRO A 45 5.94 -9.70 -8.91
CA PRO A 45 5.84 -10.27 -7.58
C PRO A 45 4.54 -9.91 -6.89
N LYS A 46 3.92 -10.91 -6.30
CA LYS A 46 2.76 -10.77 -5.42
C LYS A 46 3.11 -11.35 -4.06
N MET A 47 2.94 -10.57 -3.02
CA MET A 47 3.14 -10.98 -1.65
C MET A 47 1.80 -11.00 -0.94
N THR A 48 1.46 -12.11 -0.34
CA THR A 48 0.27 -12.24 0.50
C THR A 48 0.70 -12.46 1.93
N GLN A 49 0.21 -11.63 2.84
CA GLN A 49 0.48 -11.72 4.28
C GLN A 49 -0.73 -11.25 5.07
N ALA A 50 -1.12 -12.02 6.08
CA ALA A 50 -2.27 -11.72 6.94
C ALA A 50 -3.56 -11.42 6.16
N GLY A 51 -3.79 -12.13 5.04
CA GLY A 51 -4.98 -11.97 4.19
C GLY A 51 -4.96 -10.76 3.25
N LYS A 52 -3.87 -9.98 3.23
CA LYS A 52 -3.68 -8.87 2.29
C LYS A 52 -2.71 -9.26 1.18
N THR A 53 -3.03 -8.85 -0.04
CA THR A 53 -2.18 -9.05 -1.21
C THR A 53 -1.57 -7.73 -1.65
N TYR A 54 -0.26 -7.78 -1.86
CA TYR A 54 0.55 -6.67 -2.34
C TYR A 54 1.14 -7.05 -3.68
N SER A 55 0.87 -6.26 -4.71
CA SER A 55 1.51 -6.38 -6.02
C SER A 55 2.64 -5.36 -6.12
N MET A 56 3.79 -5.74 -6.70
CA MET A 56 4.97 -4.89 -6.74
C MET A 56 5.84 -5.16 -7.98
N ASP A 57 6.74 -4.25 -8.32
CA ASP A 57 7.68 -4.47 -9.44
C ASP A 57 8.85 -5.34 -9.01
N ASN A 58 9.40 -5.11 -7.83
CA ASN A 58 10.41 -5.98 -7.24
C ASN A 58 10.42 -5.89 -5.71
N VAL A 59 10.98 -6.93 -5.09
CA VAL A 59 11.13 -7.03 -3.65
C VAL A 59 12.47 -7.68 -3.29
N PHE A 60 13.12 -7.12 -2.26
CA PHE A 60 14.19 -7.75 -1.51
C PHE A 60 13.66 -8.03 -0.11
N TYR A 61 13.68 -9.28 0.30
CA TYR A 61 13.25 -9.69 1.63
C TYR A 61 14.36 -10.45 2.34
N ASN A 62 14.69 -10.06 3.55
CA ASN A 62 15.67 -10.72 4.39
C ASN A 62 14.96 -11.51 5.49
N PHE A 63 15.07 -12.84 5.43
CA PHE A 63 14.41 -13.75 6.37
C PHE A 63 15.00 -13.71 7.79
N GLU A 64 16.23 -13.29 7.94
CA GLU A 64 16.88 -13.22 9.25
C GLU A 64 16.47 -11.98 10.02
N THR A 65 16.38 -10.83 9.32
CA THR A 65 16.06 -9.54 9.94
C THR A 65 14.60 -9.18 9.86
N GLY A 66 13.80 -9.86 9.03
CA GLY A 66 12.39 -9.53 8.75
C GLY A 66 12.22 -8.19 8.01
N LYS A 67 13.30 -7.67 7.39
CA LYS A 67 13.25 -6.43 6.62
C LYS A 67 12.97 -6.69 5.16
N ALA A 68 12.12 -5.85 4.56
CA ALA A 68 11.94 -5.85 3.11
C ALA A 68 12.14 -4.46 2.51
N ARG A 69 12.61 -4.45 1.27
CA ARG A 69 12.63 -3.27 0.42
C ARG A 69 11.84 -3.57 -0.84
N ILE A 70 10.83 -2.75 -1.11
CA ILE A 70 9.83 -2.97 -2.15
C ILE A 70 9.79 -1.74 -3.04
N LYS A 71 9.64 -1.94 -4.35
CA LYS A 71 9.42 -0.87 -5.32
C LYS A 71 8.06 -0.99 -5.99
N ASN A 72 7.42 0.16 -6.18
CA ASN A 72 6.16 0.32 -6.89
C ASN A 72 5.09 -0.66 -6.40
N MET A 73 4.80 -0.60 -5.10
CA MET A 73 3.77 -1.44 -4.50
C MET A 73 2.38 -0.88 -4.76
N ILE A 74 1.47 -1.77 -5.04
CA ILE A 74 0.02 -1.51 -5.09
C ILE A 74 -0.66 -2.51 -4.16
N THR A 75 -1.52 -2.01 -3.31
CA THR A 75 -2.37 -2.83 -2.44
C THR A 75 -3.78 -2.27 -2.41
N ASP A 76 -4.76 -3.16 -2.46
CA ASP A 76 -6.15 -2.80 -2.30
C ASP A 76 -6.46 -2.67 -0.81
N GLU A 77 -7.05 -1.57 -0.43
CA GLU A 77 -7.63 -1.32 0.89
C GLU A 77 -9.15 -1.33 0.77
N GLU A 78 -9.87 -1.41 1.88
CA GLU A 78 -11.34 -1.56 1.91
C GLU A 78 -12.09 -0.52 1.06
N ASP A 79 -11.56 0.71 1.03
CA ASP A 79 -12.20 1.86 0.36
C ASP A 79 -11.37 2.43 -0.81
N GLY A 80 -10.35 1.71 -1.30
CA GLY A 80 -9.52 2.20 -2.41
C GLY A 80 -8.16 1.52 -2.53
N GLN A 81 -7.27 2.12 -3.27
CA GLN A 81 -5.91 1.62 -3.50
C GLN A 81 -4.86 2.50 -2.86
N LEU A 82 -3.91 1.87 -2.18
CA LEU A 82 -2.68 2.52 -1.73
C LEU A 82 -1.54 2.10 -2.66
N ARG A 83 -0.88 3.07 -3.25
CA ARG A 83 0.30 2.88 -4.09
C ARG A 83 1.50 3.53 -3.43
N GLY A 84 2.67 2.94 -3.55
CA GLY A 84 3.91 3.49 -3.00
C GLY A 84 5.08 3.27 -3.94
N ASP A 85 5.89 4.31 -4.15
CA ASP A 85 7.05 4.22 -5.04
C ASP A 85 8.19 3.41 -4.41
N ASN A 86 8.52 3.70 -3.14
CA ASN A 86 9.53 2.97 -2.40
C ASN A 86 9.03 2.67 -0.99
N LEU A 87 9.11 1.40 -0.62
CA LEU A 87 8.66 0.93 0.68
C LEU A 87 9.77 0.16 1.39
N ASN A 88 9.85 0.39 2.69
CA ASN A 88 10.74 -0.37 3.56
C ASN A 88 9.91 -0.97 4.70
N MET A 89 9.81 -2.29 4.72
CA MET A 89 9.23 -3.03 5.83
C MET A 89 10.28 -3.19 6.93
N MET A 90 9.87 -2.94 8.15
CA MET A 90 10.69 -3.08 9.34
C MET A 90 10.40 -4.41 10.07
N PRO A 91 11.28 -4.87 10.99
CA PRO A 91 11.08 -6.12 11.73
C PRO A 91 9.79 -6.15 12.57
N ASN A 92 9.33 -4.99 13.03
CA ASN A 92 8.06 -4.81 13.74
C ASN A 92 6.83 -4.78 12.80
N LYS A 93 7.00 -5.21 11.55
CA LYS A 93 5.97 -5.21 10.50
C LYS A 93 5.42 -3.83 10.13
N SER A 94 6.03 -2.73 10.62
CA SER A 94 5.68 -1.41 10.13
C SER A 94 6.24 -1.19 8.71
N ILE A 95 5.51 -0.47 7.88
CA ILE A 95 5.89 -0.19 6.50
C ILE A 95 6.07 1.31 6.34
N ASN A 96 7.29 1.73 6.04
CA ASN A 96 7.61 3.10 5.68
C ASN A 96 7.44 3.26 4.16
N ILE A 97 6.61 4.20 3.76
CA ILE A 97 6.28 4.49 2.36
C ILE A 97 6.86 5.86 2.00
N SER A 98 7.54 5.94 0.88
CA SER A 98 7.95 7.19 0.24
C SER A 98 7.27 7.29 -1.12
N GLY A 99 6.72 8.48 -1.44
CA GLY A 99 5.95 8.66 -2.67
C GLY A 99 4.62 7.91 -2.64
N GLY A 100 3.88 8.02 -1.53
CA GLY A 100 2.58 7.38 -1.38
C GLY A 100 1.49 8.09 -2.20
N LYS A 101 0.57 7.30 -2.79
CA LYS A 101 -0.65 7.78 -3.45
C LYS A 101 -1.83 6.95 -2.95
N TYR A 102 -2.87 7.61 -2.50
CA TYR A 102 -4.12 6.95 -2.14
C TYR A 102 -5.24 7.42 -3.05
N THR A 103 -5.97 6.49 -3.63
CA THR A 103 -7.09 6.78 -4.54
C THR A 103 -8.21 5.75 -4.38
N VAL A 104 -9.42 6.15 -4.63
CA VAL A 104 -10.58 5.24 -4.79
C VAL A 104 -10.89 4.98 -6.27
N CYS A 105 -10.06 5.50 -7.17
CA CYS A 105 -10.17 5.26 -8.61
C CYS A 105 -9.41 3.98 -8.97
N GLU A 106 -10.10 3.03 -9.60
CA GLU A 106 -9.54 1.71 -9.96
C GLU A 106 -8.69 1.72 -11.23
N LEU A 107 -8.58 2.86 -11.91
CA LEU A 107 -7.79 2.97 -13.13
C LEU A 107 -6.28 2.88 -12.85
N ASP A 108 -5.54 2.36 -13.79
CA ASP A 108 -4.07 2.33 -13.72
C ASP A 108 -3.48 3.74 -13.57
N HIS A 109 -4.10 4.72 -14.22
CA HIS A 109 -3.82 6.14 -14.07
C HIS A 109 -5.05 6.83 -13.45
N PRO A 110 -5.09 7.02 -12.12
CA PRO A 110 -6.24 7.58 -11.45
C PRO A 110 -6.40 9.07 -11.74
N HIS A 111 -7.63 9.51 -12.02
CA HIS A 111 -7.94 10.92 -12.27
C HIS A 111 -7.72 11.82 -11.04
N TYR A 112 -7.83 11.25 -9.85
CA TYR A 112 -7.60 11.98 -8.60
C TYR A 112 -6.97 11.07 -7.56
N TYR A 113 -6.07 11.62 -6.79
CA TYR A 113 -5.39 10.92 -5.70
C TYR A 113 -4.86 11.86 -4.64
N LEU A 114 -4.77 11.36 -3.42
CA LEU A 114 -4.05 12.01 -2.34
C LEU A 114 -2.58 11.59 -2.44
N LYS A 115 -1.71 12.54 -2.81
CA LYS A 115 -0.26 12.32 -2.86
C LYS A 115 0.35 12.61 -1.49
N MET A 116 1.10 11.67 -0.96
CA MET A 116 1.78 11.76 0.33
C MET A 116 3.29 11.69 0.11
N SER A 117 4.03 12.62 0.70
CA SER A 117 5.50 12.59 0.62
C SER A 117 6.06 11.37 1.34
N LYS A 118 5.54 11.09 2.53
CA LYS A 118 5.91 9.96 3.38
C LYS A 118 4.68 9.46 4.12
N ALA A 119 4.60 8.15 4.31
CA ALA A 119 3.62 7.53 5.18
C ALA A 119 4.25 6.37 5.94
N VAL A 120 3.68 6.05 7.09
CA VAL A 120 4.05 4.90 7.91
C VAL A 120 2.77 4.13 8.22
N VAL A 121 2.74 2.89 7.80
CA VAL A 121 1.68 1.95 8.16
C VAL A 121 2.18 1.14 9.36
N GLU A 122 1.58 1.36 10.52
CA GLU A 122 1.82 0.56 11.72
C GLU A 122 0.79 -0.56 11.78
N THR A 123 1.25 -1.80 12.01
CA THR A 123 0.39 -2.98 12.01
C THR A 123 -0.02 -3.38 13.42
N GLU A 124 0.82 -3.15 14.41
CA GLU A 124 0.60 -3.55 15.81
C GLU A 124 0.83 -2.36 16.75
N PRO A 125 0.13 -2.25 17.90
CA PRO A 125 -0.98 -3.08 18.42
C PRO A 125 -2.34 -2.74 17.77
N LYS A 126 -2.46 -1.61 17.11
CA LYS A 126 -3.64 -1.20 16.35
C LYS A 126 -3.17 -0.67 14.99
N GLN A 127 -3.70 -1.23 13.94
CA GLN A 127 -3.36 -0.79 12.60
C GLN A 127 -3.75 0.68 12.41
N LYS A 128 -2.79 1.50 12.06
CA LYS A 128 -2.99 2.91 11.71
C LYS A 128 -2.01 3.31 10.62
N THR A 129 -2.43 4.21 9.77
CA THR A 129 -1.56 4.84 8.79
C THR A 129 -1.35 6.28 9.20
N VAL A 130 -0.12 6.67 9.43
CA VAL A 130 0.28 8.06 9.69
C VAL A 130 0.99 8.57 8.46
N PHE A 131 0.60 9.74 7.97
CA PHE A 131 1.23 10.35 6.80
C PHE A 131 1.70 11.78 7.09
N GLY A 132 2.79 12.15 6.43
CA GLY A 132 3.35 13.50 6.44
C GLY A 132 2.65 14.40 5.43
N PRO A 133 3.30 15.47 4.95
CA PRO A 133 2.64 16.40 4.04
C PRO A 133 2.01 15.68 2.85
N ALA A 134 0.72 15.97 2.65
CA ALA A 134 -0.07 15.39 1.58
C ALA A 134 -0.87 16.48 0.87
N TRP A 135 -1.14 16.29 -0.41
CA TRP A 135 -1.94 17.20 -1.23
C TRP A 135 -2.79 16.42 -2.21
N LEU A 136 -3.94 16.99 -2.51
CA LEU A 136 -4.85 16.43 -3.50
C LEU A 136 -4.34 16.75 -4.90
N VAL A 137 -4.29 15.77 -5.77
CA VAL A 137 -3.96 15.89 -7.18
C VAL A 137 -5.19 15.49 -7.99
N LEU A 138 -5.56 16.31 -8.95
CA LEU A 138 -6.67 16.09 -9.88
C LEU A 138 -6.12 16.22 -11.30
N GLU A 139 -6.31 15.20 -12.14
CA GLU A 139 -5.79 15.14 -13.52
C GLU A 139 -4.30 15.55 -13.58
N ASP A 140 -3.48 15.00 -12.66
CA ASP A 140 -2.05 15.30 -12.47
C ASP A 140 -1.72 16.75 -12.07
N VAL A 141 -2.72 17.60 -11.84
CA VAL A 141 -2.53 18.95 -11.36
C VAL A 141 -2.65 18.97 -9.83
N PRO A 142 -1.59 19.33 -9.10
CA PRO A 142 -1.67 19.46 -7.65
C PRO A 142 -2.52 20.66 -7.27
N LEU A 143 -3.54 20.42 -6.45
CA LEU A 143 -4.37 21.49 -5.91
C LEU A 143 -3.64 22.19 -4.74
N PRO A 144 -3.91 23.46 -4.49
CA PRO A 144 -3.28 24.24 -3.41
C PRO A 144 -3.81 23.85 -2.01
N LEU A 145 -4.37 22.66 -1.87
CA LEU A 145 -4.86 22.11 -0.62
C LEU A 145 -3.79 21.16 -0.06
N VAL A 146 -3.09 21.59 0.97
CA VAL A 146 -2.03 20.83 1.63
C VAL A 146 -2.46 20.45 3.03
N LEU A 147 -2.37 19.17 3.34
CA LEU A 147 -2.51 18.62 4.68
C LEU A 147 -1.10 18.43 5.26
N PRO A 148 -0.72 19.13 6.34
CA PRO A 148 0.64 19.03 6.89
C PRO A 148 0.96 17.65 7.42
N PHE A 149 -0.01 16.99 8.04
CA PHE A 149 0.04 15.60 8.50
C PHE A 149 -1.37 15.07 8.70
N GLY A 150 -1.49 13.76 8.78
CA GLY A 150 -2.75 13.10 9.12
C GLY A 150 -2.53 11.67 9.59
N PHE A 151 -3.58 11.09 10.13
CA PHE A 151 -3.59 9.68 10.47
C PHE A 151 -4.95 9.07 10.12
N VAL A 152 -4.92 7.85 9.62
CA VAL A 152 -6.10 7.03 9.34
C VAL A 152 -6.03 5.83 10.26
N PRO A 153 -6.85 5.76 11.32
CA PRO A 153 -6.97 4.55 12.11
C PRO A 153 -7.74 3.50 11.29
N LYS A 154 -7.28 2.27 11.28
CA LYS A 154 -8.12 1.18 10.80
C LYS A 154 -9.25 0.98 11.79
N ARG A 155 -10.45 1.28 11.36
CA ARG A 155 -11.65 1.10 12.20
C ARG A 155 -11.95 -0.40 12.29
N PRO A 156 -12.16 -0.97 13.48
CA PRO A 156 -12.87 -2.22 13.57
C PRO A 156 -14.27 -2.02 12.94
N VAL A 157 -14.79 -3.02 12.26
CA VAL A 157 -16.04 -3.01 11.44
C VAL A 157 -17.29 -2.43 12.13
N ARG A 158 -17.19 -2.02 13.39
CA ARG A 158 -18.25 -1.37 14.17
C ARG A 158 -17.64 -0.27 15.07
N ALA A 159 -17.25 0.85 14.50
CA ALA A 159 -17.10 2.07 15.26
C ALA A 159 -18.28 2.97 14.90
N SER A 160 -19.12 3.31 15.89
CA SER A 160 -20.06 4.41 15.76
C SER A 160 -19.27 5.65 15.37
N GLY A 161 -19.41 6.07 14.12
CA GLY A 161 -18.78 7.28 13.61
C GLY A 161 -19.30 8.49 14.37
N ILE A 162 -18.55 9.57 14.38
CA ILE A 162 -19.10 10.89 14.68
C ILE A 162 -20.18 11.12 13.62
N LEU A 163 -21.44 11.10 14.07
CA LEU A 163 -22.53 11.54 13.22
C LEU A 163 -22.33 13.04 13.05
N PHE A 164 -21.98 13.45 11.84
CA PHE A 164 -22.09 14.86 11.50
C PHE A 164 -23.57 15.23 11.64
N PRO A 165 -23.88 16.31 12.35
CA PRO A 165 -25.26 16.76 12.45
C PRO A 165 -25.78 17.03 11.02
N THR A 166 -26.79 16.28 10.61
CA THR A 166 -27.53 16.55 9.39
C THR A 166 -28.51 17.66 9.71
N PHE A 167 -28.33 18.82 9.12
CA PHE A 167 -29.30 19.89 9.20
C PHE A 167 -30.43 19.58 8.23
N GLY A 168 -31.63 19.47 8.75
CA GLY A 168 -32.86 19.29 7.97
C GLY A 168 -33.83 20.44 8.25
N GLU A 169 -34.56 20.88 7.24
CA GLU A 169 -35.71 21.75 7.40
C GLU A 169 -36.98 20.89 7.35
N GLU A 170 -37.74 20.92 8.43
CA GLU A 170 -39.12 20.44 8.42
C GLU A 170 -40.06 21.65 8.33
N GLU A 171 -40.99 21.66 7.38
CA GLU A 171 -41.96 22.74 7.16
C GLU A 171 -42.80 23.09 8.42
N ALA A 172 -42.88 22.17 9.39
CA ALA A 172 -43.68 22.35 10.61
C ALA A 172 -42.84 22.82 11.84
N ARG A 173 -41.49 22.70 11.85
CA ARG A 173 -40.67 22.93 13.06
C ARG A 173 -39.44 23.78 12.88
N GLY A 174 -39.10 24.20 11.67
CA GLY A 174 -37.92 24.98 11.39
C GLY A 174 -36.61 24.16 11.44
N LEU A 175 -35.48 24.84 11.49
CA LEU A 175 -34.14 24.25 11.55
C LEU A 175 -33.88 23.54 12.91
N PHE A 176 -33.33 22.35 12.90
CA PHE A 176 -32.85 21.61 14.07
C PHE A 176 -31.49 20.92 13.82
#